data_abcc3f2025122538798252a8468c87df
#
_entry.id   abcc3f2025122538798252a8468c87df
#
_cell.length_a   1.000
_cell.length_b   1.000
_cell.length_c   1.000
_cell.angle_alpha   90.00
_cell.angle_beta   90.00
_cell.angle_gamma   90.00
#
_symmetry.space_group_name_H-M   'P 1'
#
loop_
_entity.id
_entity.type
_entity.pdbx_description
1 polymer ?
#
loop_
_entity_poly.entity_id
_entity_poly.type
_entity_poly.pdbx_seq_one_letter_code
_entity_poly.pdbx_strand_id
1 'polypeptide(L)'
;MLIKLSAYSLAAFALAGSVAAHAQTARWKVEQAVANGTGCIMGGDTIAIAAGDQIQFIFSNLGVDLPANSGLPFAGRKVCTLAVPAQIARGYYAANLQQSLYYGGIKSRGASASIATQGTFFGIPVNPLVVNLPYGTMFNQPAAFRQTTNSFLVSAPGPAMWCLPAFNPVGLFTSRLVVQGSKVNDRQNLLLSADQYDIKFYATMGWLTCPAG
;
A
#
# COMPACT_ATOMS: atom_id res chain seq x y z
N MET A 1 -67.51 16.30 17.67
CA MET A 1 -66.82 15.99 16.39
C MET A 1 -65.64 15.08 16.69
N LEU A 2 -65.86 13.77 16.56
CA LEU A 2 -64.87 12.74 16.96
C LEU A 2 -64.06 12.36 15.73
N ILE A 3 -62.75 12.56 15.79
CA ILE A 3 -61.81 12.13 14.79
C ILE A 3 -61.29 10.74 15.14
N LYS A 4 -61.62 9.73 14.30
CA LYS A 4 -61.11 8.38 14.38
C LYS A 4 -59.69 8.34 13.86
N LEU A 5 -58.72 7.98 14.70
CA LEU A 5 -57.37 7.63 14.28
C LEU A 5 -57.36 6.16 13.84
N SER A 6 -57.09 5.93 12.57
CA SER A 6 -56.80 4.60 12.01
C SER A 6 -55.35 4.24 12.30
N ALA A 7 -55.13 3.15 13.00
CA ALA A 7 -53.81 2.52 13.19
C ALA A 7 -53.42 1.72 11.95
N TYR A 8 -52.40 2.19 11.23
CA TYR A 8 -51.74 1.39 10.18
C TYR A 8 -50.61 0.57 10.83
N SER A 9 -50.82 -0.74 10.84
CA SER A 9 -49.81 -1.70 11.24
C SER A 9 -48.77 -1.82 10.10
N LEU A 10 -47.57 -1.28 10.33
CA LEU A 10 -46.43 -1.53 9.48
C LEU A 10 -45.81 -2.89 9.89
N ALA A 11 -46.06 -3.92 9.09
CA ALA A 11 -45.32 -5.17 9.16
C ALA A 11 -43.95 -4.98 8.54
N ALA A 12 -42.92 -4.82 9.37
CA ALA A 12 -41.53 -4.81 8.94
C ALA A 12 -41.11 -6.26 8.65
N PHE A 13 -41.01 -6.62 7.38
CA PHE A 13 -40.33 -7.83 6.94
C PHE A 13 -38.82 -7.66 7.10
N ALA A 14 -38.27 -8.14 8.20
CA ALA A 14 -36.84 -8.29 8.37
C ALA A 14 -36.36 -9.50 7.55
N LEU A 15 -35.99 -9.28 6.31
CA LEU A 15 -35.19 -10.22 5.53
C LEU A 15 -33.77 -10.19 6.08
N ALA A 16 -33.51 -11.00 7.11
CA ALA A 16 -32.17 -11.33 7.55
C ALA A 16 -31.51 -12.27 6.51
N GLY A 17 -31.08 -11.70 5.41
CA GLY A 17 -30.15 -12.34 4.51
C GLY A 17 -28.81 -12.48 5.22
N SER A 18 -28.55 -13.64 5.84
CA SER A 18 -27.22 -14.00 6.30
C SER A 18 -26.30 -14.10 5.07
N VAL A 19 -25.64 -13.01 4.72
CA VAL A 19 -24.49 -13.05 3.84
C VAL A 19 -23.43 -13.79 4.63
N ALA A 20 -23.31 -15.10 4.37
CA ALA A 20 -22.16 -15.87 4.82
C ALA A 20 -20.94 -15.22 4.14
N ALA A 21 -20.28 -14.33 4.85
CA ALA A 21 -18.96 -13.85 4.48
C ALA A 21 -18.08 -15.11 4.46
N HIS A 22 -17.83 -15.64 3.27
CA HIS A 22 -16.81 -16.65 3.08
C HIS A 22 -15.51 -15.99 3.48
N ALA A 23 -15.07 -16.23 4.70
CA ALA A 23 -13.73 -15.88 5.14
C ALA A 23 -12.78 -16.62 4.20
N GLN A 24 -12.29 -15.92 3.18
CA GLN A 24 -11.25 -16.45 2.31
C GLN A 24 -10.07 -16.78 3.22
N THR A 25 -9.80 -18.07 3.37
CA THR A 25 -8.63 -18.54 4.12
C THR A 25 -7.41 -17.91 3.47
N ALA A 26 -6.74 -17.03 4.21
CA ALA A 26 -5.55 -16.36 3.72
C ALA A 26 -4.53 -17.41 3.28
N ARG A 27 -4.06 -17.30 2.03
CA ARG A 27 -3.09 -18.23 1.43
C ARG A 27 -1.67 -17.95 1.87
N TRP A 28 -1.49 -16.88 2.63
CA TRP A 28 -0.27 -16.60 3.34
C TRP A 28 -0.58 -16.13 4.77
N LYS A 29 0.28 -16.50 5.70
CA LYS A 29 0.27 -15.99 7.05
C LYS A 29 1.35 -14.93 7.15
N VAL A 30 0.93 -13.72 7.45
CA VAL A 30 1.84 -12.60 7.74
C VAL A 30 2.06 -12.58 9.25
N GLU A 31 3.31 -12.65 9.65
CA GLU A 31 3.73 -12.44 11.03
C GLU A 31 3.91 -10.95 11.34
N GLN A 32 4.73 -10.61 12.27
CA GLN A 32 4.95 -9.22 12.65
C GLN A 32 5.69 -8.46 11.54
N ALA A 33 5.00 -7.49 10.91
CA ALA A 33 5.63 -6.58 9.97
C ALA A 33 6.54 -5.58 10.72
N VAL A 34 7.65 -5.21 10.10
CA VAL A 34 8.59 -4.21 10.60
C VAL A 34 8.71 -3.08 9.59
N ALA A 35 8.73 -1.85 10.07
CA ALA A 35 9.04 -0.66 9.28
C ALA A 35 10.12 0.15 9.99
N ASN A 36 11.13 0.59 9.25
CA ASN A 36 12.23 1.40 9.78
C ASN A 36 12.75 2.38 8.71
N GLY A 37 13.09 3.57 9.14
CA GLY A 37 13.63 4.60 8.27
C GLY A 37 13.34 6.02 8.77
N THR A 38 13.74 7.00 7.98
CA THR A 38 13.55 8.43 8.32
C THR A 38 12.09 8.89 8.17
N GLY A 39 11.25 8.12 7.53
CA GLY A 39 9.84 8.42 7.27
C GLY A 39 8.87 7.42 7.88
N CYS A 40 9.35 6.42 8.60
CA CYS A 40 8.46 5.42 9.18
C CYS A 40 9.10 4.70 10.37
N ILE A 41 8.32 4.56 11.43
CA ILE A 41 8.62 3.75 12.60
C ILE A 41 7.37 2.92 12.90
N MET A 42 7.50 1.59 12.95
CA MET A 42 6.36 0.72 13.22
C MET A 42 5.78 0.99 14.61
N GLY A 43 4.45 1.11 14.69
CA GLY A 43 3.73 1.43 15.93
C GLY A 43 3.76 2.91 16.34
N GLY A 44 4.59 3.74 15.66
CA GLY A 44 4.56 5.19 15.76
C GLY A 44 3.84 5.80 14.55
N ASP A 45 4.59 6.03 13.49
CA ASP A 45 4.10 6.70 12.26
C ASP A 45 3.66 5.70 11.18
N THR A 46 3.73 4.40 11.45
CA THR A 46 3.38 3.36 10.46
C THR A 46 2.49 2.31 11.08
N ILE A 47 1.40 2.02 10.40
CA ILE A 47 0.47 0.94 10.74
C ILE A 47 0.48 -0.08 9.61
N ALA A 48 0.56 -1.37 9.94
CA ALA A 48 0.40 -2.47 9.01
C ALA A 48 -0.90 -3.21 9.27
N ILE A 49 -1.66 -3.47 8.22
CA ILE A 49 -2.93 -4.21 8.28
C ILE A 49 -2.84 -5.34 7.26
N ALA A 50 -2.92 -6.59 7.73
CA ALA A 50 -3.01 -7.75 6.87
C ALA A 50 -4.47 -8.22 6.79
N ALA A 51 -4.99 -8.40 5.57
CA ALA A 51 -6.33 -8.87 5.32
C ALA A 51 -6.37 -9.77 4.08
N GLY A 52 -6.67 -11.04 4.27
CA GLY A 52 -6.68 -12.03 3.19
C GLY A 52 -5.33 -12.10 2.48
N ASP A 53 -5.34 -11.88 1.18
CA ASP A 53 -4.15 -11.93 0.32
C ASP A 53 -3.47 -10.54 0.17
N GLN A 54 -3.81 -9.58 1.01
CA GLN A 54 -3.29 -8.22 0.97
C GLN A 54 -2.66 -7.81 2.28
N ILE A 55 -1.57 -7.06 2.20
CA ILE A 55 -1.05 -6.25 3.29
C ILE A 55 -1.07 -4.78 2.91
N GLN A 56 -1.54 -3.96 3.82
CA GLN A 56 -1.58 -2.50 3.70
C GLN A 56 -0.64 -1.88 4.72
N PHE A 57 0.13 -0.90 4.29
CA PHE A 57 0.87 0.01 5.16
C PHE A 57 0.32 1.41 5.03
N ILE A 58 0.10 2.06 6.15
CA ILE A 58 -0.33 3.45 6.26
C ILE A 58 0.78 4.22 6.96
N PHE A 59 1.25 5.29 6.33
CA PHE A 59 2.35 6.10 6.83
C PHE A 59 1.87 7.52 7.11
N SER A 60 1.99 7.97 8.34
CA SER A 60 1.65 9.35 8.73
C SER A 60 2.82 10.32 8.62
N ASN A 61 4.06 9.82 8.46
CA ASN A 61 5.27 10.66 8.41
C ASN A 61 6.17 10.41 7.18
N LEU A 62 5.72 9.57 6.24
CA LEU A 62 6.47 9.32 5.00
C LEU A 62 6.14 10.38 3.94
N GLY A 63 6.46 11.62 4.19
CA GLY A 63 6.19 12.73 3.30
C GLY A 63 7.37 13.71 3.21
N VAL A 64 7.31 14.61 2.25
CA VAL A 64 8.24 15.74 2.08
C VAL A 64 7.42 17.02 2.06
N ASP A 65 7.72 17.90 2.99
CA ASP A 65 7.13 19.23 3.09
C ASP A 65 8.21 20.30 2.90
N LEU A 66 8.04 21.11 1.86
CA LEU A 66 8.93 22.22 1.51
C LEU A 66 8.06 23.47 1.27
N PRO A 67 7.58 24.11 2.33
CA PRO A 67 6.68 25.25 2.22
C PRO A 67 7.34 26.45 1.55
N ALA A 68 6.54 27.28 0.89
CA ALA A 68 7.00 28.54 0.32
C ALA A 68 7.42 29.52 1.44
N ASN A 69 8.37 30.37 1.13
CA ASN A 69 8.90 31.43 2.02
C ASN A 69 9.43 30.92 3.38
N SER A 70 9.86 29.67 3.41
CA SER A 70 10.39 29.02 4.61
C SER A 70 11.93 29.09 4.71
N GLY A 71 12.58 29.62 3.67
CA GLY A 71 14.02 29.50 3.52
C GLY A 71 14.47 28.11 3.09
N LEU A 72 15.58 27.64 3.61
CA LEU A 72 16.07 26.27 3.38
C LEU A 72 15.33 25.27 4.27
N PRO A 73 15.22 24.01 3.86
CA PRO A 73 15.84 23.35 2.71
C PRO A 73 15.05 23.47 1.40
N PHE A 74 15.76 23.42 0.27
CA PHE A 74 15.16 23.34 -1.07
C PHE A 74 14.94 21.91 -1.56
N ALA A 75 15.36 20.92 -0.81
CA ALA A 75 15.15 19.53 -1.09
C ALA A 75 14.89 18.75 0.19
N GLY A 76 14.06 17.72 0.08
CA GLY A 76 13.77 16.79 1.16
C GLY A 76 13.72 15.35 0.66
N ARG A 77 14.09 14.42 1.53
CA ARG A 77 14.05 12.98 1.24
C ARG A 77 13.73 12.21 2.50
N LYS A 78 12.78 11.28 2.38
CA LYS A 78 12.49 10.29 3.41
C LYS A 78 12.55 8.88 2.83
N VAL A 79 12.94 7.94 3.65
CA VAL A 79 13.10 6.53 3.27
C VAL A 79 12.38 5.67 4.31
N CYS A 80 11.66 4.67 3.84
CA CYS A 80 11.06 3.63 4.66
C CYS A 80 11.44 2.27 4.11
N THR A 81 11.96 1.39 4.95
CA THR A 81 12.20 -0.01 4.63
C THR A 81 11.20 -0.86 5.40
N LEU A 82 10.44 -1.63 4.66
CA LEU A 82 9.45 -2.59 5.16
C LEU A 82 10.03 -3.99 5.09
N ALA A 83 9.79 -4.78 6.12
CA ALA A 83 10.11 -6.19 6.15
C ALA A 83 8.91 -6.95 6.75
N VAL A 84 8.41 -7.92 6.01
CA VAL A 84 7.22 -8.70 6.35
C VAL A 84 7.56 -10.18 6.28
N PRO A 85 7.84 -10.83 7.41
CA PRO A 85 7.91 -12.27 7.46
C PRO A 85 6.57 -12.88 7.07
N ALA A 86 6.58 -13.82 6.16
CA ALA A 86 5.37 -14.45 5.66
C ALA A 86 5.60 -15.95 5.42
N GLN A 87 4.55 -16.71 5.66
CA GLN A 87 4.50 -18.13 5.38
C GLN A 87 3.38 -18.39 4.37
N ILE A 88 3.70 -19.10 3.30
CA ILE A 88 2.73 -19.48 2.27
C ILE A 88 2.02 -20.76 2.68
N ALA A 89 0.70 -20.81 2.50
CA ALA A 89 -0.08 -21.99 2.76
C ALA A 89 0.30 -23.13 1.79
N ARG A 90 0.34 -24.37 2.30
CA ARG A 90 0.62 -25.56 1.48
C ARG A 90 -0.38 -25.69 0.34
N GLY A 91 0.09 -26.14 -0.81
CA GLY A 91 -0.73 -26.33 -2.00
C GLY A 91 -0.95 -25.07 -2.82
N TYR A 92 -0.26 -23.95 -2.46
CA TYR A 92 -0.31 -22.70 -3.21
C TYR A 92 1.10 -22.19 -3.51
N TYR A 93 1.19 -21.42 -4.58
CA TYR A 93 2.38 -20.63 -4.89
C TYR A 93 1.99 -19.23 -5.37
N ALA A 94 2.87 -18.27 -5.12
CA ALA A 94 2.64 -16.91 -5.56
C ALA A 94 2.94 -16.77 -7.05
N ALA A 95 1.95 -16.32 -7.81
CA ALA A 95 2.08 -16.11 -9.26
C ALA A 95 2.44 -14.67 -9.58
N ASN A 96 1.86 -13.72 -8.87
CA ASN A 96 2.16 -12.31 -9.04
C ASN A 96 2.05 -11.55 -7.73
N LEU A 97 2.69 -10.39 -7.68
CA LEU A 97 2.56 -9.39 -6.64
C LEU A 97 2.13 -8.07 -7.28
N GLN A 98 0.97 -7.59 -6.91
CA GLN A 98 0.54 -6.25 -7.25
C GLN A 98 0.91 -5.29 -6.13
N GLN A 99 1.66 -4.25 -6.46
CA GLN A 99 1.92 -3.13 -5.57
C GLN A 99 1.07 -1.94 -5.99
N SER A 100 0.41 -1.30 -5.02
CA SER A 100 -0.35 -0.07 -5.24
C SER A 100 0.05 0.97 -4.23
N LEU A 101 0.28 2.18 -4.70
CA LEU A 101 0.63 3.33 -3.90
C LEU A 101 -0.46 4.38 -4.03
N TYR A 102 -0.98 4.82 -2.91
CA TYR A 102 -1.87 5.97 -2.80
C TYR A 102 -1.10 7.10 -2.14
N TYR A 103 -1.16 8.27 -2.72
CA TYR A 103 -0.44 9.45 -2.24
C TYR A 103 -1.22 10.71 -2.59
N GLY A 104 -0.94 11.78 -1.89
CA GLY A 104 -1.53 13.08 -2.15
C GLY A 104 -0.50 14.19 -2.02
N GLY A 105 -0.88 15.39 -2.41
CA GLY A 105 0.01 16.52 -2.25
C GLY A 105 -0.42 17.78 -2.96
N ILE A 106 0.37 18.82 -2.74
CA ILE A 106 0.30 20.13 -3.40
C ILE A 106 1.67 20.42 -3.99
N LYS A 107 1.72 20.90 -5.21
CA LYS A 107 2.98 21.19 -5.88
C LYS A 107 2.88 22.45 -6.73
N SER A 108 3.75 23.40 -6.48
CA SER A 108 3.93 24.57 -7.33
C SER A 108 4.62 24.21 -8.65
N ARG A 109 4.37 25.02 -9.68
CA ARG A 109 5.14 24.94 -10.91
C ARG A 109 6.63 25.13 -10.63
N GLY A 110 7.47 24.29 -11.22
CA GLY A 110 8.93 24.32 -11.04
C GLY A 110 9.44 23.53 -9.84
N ALA A 111 8.59 23.04 -8.94
CA ALA A 111 8.97 22.03 -7.98
C ALA A 111 8.91 20.64 -8.59
N SER A 112 9.60 19.67 -8.05
CA SER A 112 9.53 18.26 -8.44
C SER A 112 9.38 17.36 -7.24
N ALA A 113 8.72 16.24 -7.43
CA ALA A 113 8.59 15.20 -6.42
C ALA A 113 8.61 13.81 -7.07
N SER A 114 9.05 12.83 -6.34
CA SER A 114 8.96 11.44 -6.76
C SER A 114 8.77 10.51 -5.57
N ILE A 115 8.11 9.39 -5.83
CA ILE A 115 8.01 8.26 -4.92
C ILE A 115 8.47 7.03 -5.69
N ALA A 116 9.36 6.24 -5.11
CA ALA A 116 9.83 5.00 -5.71
C ALA A 116 9.76 3.86 -4.69
N THR A 117 9.39 2.67 -5.15
CA THR A 117 9.49 1.44 -4.37
C THR A 117 10.48 0.49 -5.01
N GLN A 118 11.22 -0.23 -4.20
CA GLN A 118 12.10 -1.31 -4.62
C GLN A 118 12.06 -2.41 -3.58
N GLY A 119 11.94 -3.65 -3.97
CA GLY A 119 11.84 -4.74 -3.00
C GLY A 119 12.03 -6.12 -3.59
N THR A 120 11.83 -7.10 -2.72
CA THR A 120 11.87 -8.52 -3.06
C THR A 120 10.72 -9.25 -2.42
N PHE A 121 10.26 -10.31 -3.05
CA PHE A 121 9.33 -11.27 -2.47
C PHE A 121 10.03 -12.63 -2.42
N PHE A 122 10.32 -13.12 -1.22
CA PHE A 122 11.07 -14.36 -1.01
C PHE A 122 12.39 -14.39 -1.79
N GLY A 123 13.11 -13.27 -1.81
CA GLY A 123 14.36 -13.11 -2.56
C GLY A 123 14.20 -12.79 -4.05
N ILE A 124 13.01 -12.92 -4.61
CA ILE A 124 12.71 -12.60 -6.01
C ILE A 124 12.50 -11.08 -6.13
N PRO A 125 13.26 -10.38 -6.98
CA PRO A 125 13.05 -8.96 -7.22
C PRO A 125 11.64 -8.68 -7.73
N VAL A 126 10.99 -7.65 -7.19
CA VAL A 126 9.70 -7.19 -7.69
C VAL A 126 9.86 -5.91 -8.50
N ASN A 127 8.99 -5.71 -9.49
CA ASN A 127 9.03 -4.54 -10.33
C ASN A 127 8.89 -3.26 -9.48
N PRO A 128 9.79 -2.29 -9.66
CA PRO A 128 9.68 -1.03 -8.94
C PRO A 128 8.42 -0.29 -9.37
N LEU A 129 7.76 0.33 -8.40
CA LEU A 129 6.72 1.30 -8.66
C LEU A 129 7.36 2.68 -8.55
N VAL A 130 7.28 3.47 -9.62
CA VAL A 130 7.90 4.80 -9.68
C VAL A 130 6.85 5.82 -10.08
N VAL A 131 6.72 6.84 -9.26
CA VAL A 131 5.90 8.02 -9.52
C VAL A 131 6.82 9.22 -9.66
N ASN A 132 6.76 9.90 -10.78
CA ASN A 132 7.49 11.12 -11.01
C ASN A 132 6.50 12.27 -11.23
N LEU A 133 6.61 13.29 -10.44
CA LEU A 133 5.88 14.55 -10.57
C LEU A 133 6.87 15.61 -11.07
N PRO A 134 7.07 15.74 -12.40
CA PRO A 134 8.15 16.56 -12.96
C PRO A 134 7.92 18.05 -12.74
N TYR A 135 8.97 18.84 -12.99
CA TYR A 135 8.86 20.30 -13.07
C TYR A 135 7.80 20.70 -14.11
N GLY A 136 7.12 21.79 -13.87
CA GLY A 136 6.10 22.30 -14.79
C GLY A 136 4.68 21.77 -14.58
N THR A 137 4.51 20.62 -13.92
CA THR A 137 3.19 20.20 -13.46
C THR A 137 2.80 21.05 -12.23
N MET A 138 1.58 21.53 -12.18
CA MET A 138 1.08 22.31 -11.07
C MET A 138 -0.16 21.66 -10.47
N PHE A 139 -0.14 21.48 -9.17
CA PHE A 139 -1.29 21.09 -8.37
C PHE A 139 -1.51 22.19 -7.34
N ASN A 140 -2.51 23.04 -7.54
CA ASN A 140 -2.83 24.15 -6.64
C ASN A 140 -3.76 23.72 -5.50
N GLN A 141 -4.30 22.53 -5.59
CA GLN A 141 -5.20 21.97 -4.59
C GLN A 141 -4.72 20.57 -4.22
N PRO A 142 -5.02 20.11 -3.02
CA PRO A 142 -4.76 18.74 -2.61
C PRO A 142 -5.42 17.77 -3.59
N ALA A 143 -4.64 16.84 -4.11
CA ALA A 143 -5.10 15.80 -5.01
C ALA A 143 -4.64 14.45 -4.51
N ALA A 144 -5.51 13.45 -4.58
CA ALA A 144 -5.19 12.07 -4.28
C ALA A 144 -4.94 11.29 -5.57
N PHE A 145 -3.87 10.52 -5.60
CA PHE A 145 -3.46 9.74 -6.75
C PHE A 145 -3.26 8.28 -6.38
N ARG A 146 -3.42 7.41 -7.37
CA ARG A 146 -3.10 5.99 -7.25
C ARG A 146 -2.17 5.59 -8.40
N GLN A 147 -1.11 4.87 -8.06
CA GLN A 147 -0.23 4.20 -9.01
C GLN A 147 -0.11 2.73 -8.67
N THR A 148 -0.11 1.87 -9.69
CA THR A 148 -0.06 0.41 -9.51
C THR A 148 0.98 -0.19 -10.44
N THR A 149 1.70 -1.20 -9.96
CA THR A 149 2.59 -2.06 -10.75
C THR A 149 2.36 -3.53 -10.41
N ASN A 150 2.61 -4.41 -11.38
CA ASN A 150 2.52 -5.84 -11.21
C ASN A 150 3.90 -6.49 -11.44
N SER A 151 4.24 -7.45 -10.60
CA SER A 151 5.43 -8.27 -10.71
C SER A 151 5.02 -9.71 -10.91
N PHE A 152 5.45 -10.32 -12.00
CA PHE A 152 5.26 -11.75 -12.23
C PHE A 152 6.36 -12.52 -11.51
N LEU A 153 5.96 -13.43 -10.60
CA LEU A 153 6.87 -14.19 -9.75
C LEU A 153 7.16 -15.60 -10.30
N VAL A 154 6.51 -15.95 -11.40
CA VAL A 154 6.55 -17.32 -11.98
C VAL A 154 7.90 -17.67 -12.58
N SER A 155 8.77 -16.69 -12.83
CA SER A 155 10.03 -16.89 -13.56
C SER A 155 11.22 -17.27 -12.68
N ALA A 156 11.10 -17.28 -11.37
CA ALA A 156 12.20 -17.63 -10.47
C ALA A 156 11.81 -18.81 -9.57
N PRO A 157 12.75 -19.60 -9.15
CA PRO A 157 12.78 -21.07 -9.25
C PRO A 157 11.38 -21.64 -9.32
N GLY A 158 10.99 -22.18 -10.44
CA GLY A 158 9.63 -22.43 -10.90
C GLY A 158 8.66 -23.01 -9.87
N PRO A 159 7.36 -23.04 -10.16
CA PRO A 159 6.31 -23.48 -9.25
C PRO A 159 6.58 -24.85 -8.61
N ALA A 160 7.38 -25.68 -9.24
CA ALA A 160 7.77 -26.98 -8.74
C ALA A 160 8.40 -26.95 -7.33
N MET A 161 9.22 -25.95 -7.01
CA MET A 161 9.90 -25.90 -5.71
C MET A 161 8.93 -25.53 -4.57
N TRP A 162 7.95 -24.69 -4.83
CA TRP A 162 6.96 -24.23 -3.85
C TRP A 162 5.88 -25.29 -3.58
N CYS A 163 5.74 -26.22 -4.53
CA CYS A 163 4.76 -27.29 -4.47
C CYS A 163 5.30 -28.62 -3.90
N LEU A 164 6.57 -28.68 -3.51
CA LEU A 164 7.14 -29.88 -2.90
C LEU A 164 6.48 -30.16 -1.54
N PRO A 165 6.09 -31.40 -1.24
CA PRO A 165 5.43 -31.74 0.03
C PRO A 165 6.23 -31.41 1.29
N ALA A 166 7.54 -31.47 1.20
CA ALA A 166 8.47 -31.15 2.30
C ALA A 166 8.78 -29.65 2.40
N PHE A 167 8.36 -28.85 1.43
CA PHE A 167 8.66 -27.43 1.41
C PHE A 167 7.65 -26.65 2.25
N ASN A 168 8.14 -25.94 3.24
CA ASN A 168 7.36 -24.98 4.04
C ASN A 168 7.87 -23.60 3.74
N PRO A 169 7.30 -22.88 2.76
CA PRO A 169 7.85 -21.63 2.28
C PRO A 169 7.64 -20.52 3.32
N VAL A 170 8.64 -20.34 4.15
CA VAL A 170 8.79 -19.18 5.02
C VAL A 170 9.80 -18.24 4.38
N GLY A 171 9.45 -17.01 4.21
CA GLY A 171 10.31 -16.02 3.59
C GLY A 171 9.95 -14.60 3.97
N LEU A 172 10.60 -13.68 3.29
CA LEU A 172 10.49 -12.26 3.59
C LEU A 172 10.00 -11.50 2.36
N PHE A 173 8.91 -10.75 2.53
CA PHE A 173 8.59 -9.65 1.64
C PHE A 173 9.31 -8.41 2.14
N THR A 174 10.10 -7.76 1.28
CA THR A 174 10.74 -6.49 1.59
C THR A 174 10.29 -5.44 0.60
N SER A 175 10.15 -4.21 1.06
CA SER A 175 9.97 -3.06 0.18
C SER A 175 10.64 -1.84 0.78
N ARG A 176 11.43 -1.14 -0.02
CA ARG A 176 12.03 0.14 0.33
C ARG A 176 11.30 1.23 -0.43
N LEU A 177 10.65 2.13 0.30
CA LEU A 177 9.99 3.31 -0.24
C LEU A 177 10.92 4.50 -0.08
N VAL A 178 11.07 5.28 -1.14
CA VAL A 178 11.82 6.53 -1.14
C VAL A 178 10.90 7.63 -1.62
N VAL A 179 10.66 8.61 -0.77
CA VAL A 179 9.90 9.82 -1.08
C VAL A 179 10.87 10.99 -1.10
N GLN A 180 10.90 11.72 -2.19
CA GLN A 180 11.79 12.87 -2.33
C GLN A 180 11.13 14.01 -3.09
N GLY A 181 11.56 15.21 -2.79
CA GLY A 181 11.06 16.41 -3.43
C GLY A 181 12.09 17.53 -3.45
N SER A 182 11.96 18.44 -4.38
CA SER A 182 12.80 19.63 -4.47
C SER A 182 12.05 20.82 -5.05
N LYS A 183 12.48 22.01 -4.65
CA LYS A 183 12.06 23.30 -5.19
C LYS A 183 13.28 24.07 -5.69
N VAL A 184 13.09 24.92 -6.69
CA VAL A 184 14.18 25.72 -7.31
C VAL A 184 14.38 27.04 -6.58
N ASN A 185 13.32 27.58 -5.99
CA ASN A 185 13.36 28.82 -5.24
C ASN A 185 12.37 28.82 -4.07
N ASP A 186 12.50 29.79 -3.19
CA ASP A 186 11.71 29.85 -1.96
C ASP A 186 10.22 30.20 -2.16
N ARG A 187 9.83 30.72 -3.31
CA ARG A 187 8.42 31.03 -3.61
C ARG A 187 7.59 29.79 -3.96
N GLN A 188 8.26 28.65 -4.19
CA GLN A 188 7.61 27.41 -4.53
C GLN A 188 7.19 26.67 -3.28
N ASN A 189 6.04 26.01 -3.38
CA ASN A 189 5.51 25.11 -2.37
C ASN A 189 5.51 23.68 -2.90
N LEU A 190 5.93 22.74 -2.07
CA LEU A 190 5.83 21.32 -2.33
C LEU A 190 5.42 20.61 -1.04
N LEU A 191 4.26 20.02 -1.07
CA LEU A 191 3.79 19.08 -0.05
C LEU A 191 3.49 17.76 -0.75
N LEU A 192 4.29 16.76 -0.52
CA LEU A 192 4.03 15.38 -0.89
C LEU A 192 3.92 14.61 0.42
N SER A 193 2.74 14.54 0.97
CA SER A 193 2.60 14.17 2.35
C SER A 193 1.31 13.49 2.71
N ALA A 194 1.39 13.05 3.88
CA ALA A 194 0.59 12.42 4.83
C ALA A 194 -0.39 13.31 5.64
N ASP A 195 -0.17 14.59 5.82
CA ASP A 195 -0.95 15.37 6.80
C ASP A 195 -2.43 15.56 6.45
N GLN A 196 -2.79 15.44 5.18
CA GLN A 196 -4.19 15.37 4.74
C GLN A 196 -4.52 14.09 3.98
N TYR A 197 -3.49 13.39 3.48
CA TYR A 197 -3.63 12.14 2.72
C TYR A 197 -2.49 11.20 3.11
N ASP A 198 -2.76 10.26 3.99
CA ASP A 198 -1.79 9.22 4.33
C ASP A 198 -1.24 8.57 3.07
N ILE A 199 0.08 8.44 2.97
CA ILE A 199 0.67 7.57 1.97
C ILE A 199 0.30 6.15 2.35
N LYS A 200 -0.40 5.45 1.44
CA LYS A 200 -0.81 4.06 1.64
C LYS A 200 -0.12 3.19 0.59
N PHE A 201 0.58 2.19 1.07
CA PHE A 201 1.19 1.18 0.22
C PHE A 201 0.47 -0.15 0.43
N TYR A 202 0.09 -0.78 -0.67
CA TYR A 202 -0.57 -2.08 -0.68
C TYR A 202 0.28 -3.09 -1.44
N ALA A 203 0.44 -4.27 -0.86
CA ALA A 203 0.96 -5.44 -1.54
C ALA A 203 -0.14 -6.51 -1.58
N THR A 204 -0.59 -6.86 -2.76
CA THR A 204 -1.64 -7.86 -2.98
C THR A 204 -1.07 -9.03 -3.76
N MET A 205 -1.25 -10.24 -3.23
CA MET A 205 -0.75 -11.46 -3.85
C MET A 205 -1.80 -12.12 -4.72
N GLY A 206 -1.38 -12.51 -5.92
CA GLY A 206 -2.10 -13.45 -6.77
C GLY A 206 -1.54 -14.86 -6.60
N TRP A 207 -2.41 -15.80 -6.35
CA TRP A 207 -2.07 -17.19 -6.04
C TRP A 207 -2.51 -18.15 -7.13
N LEU A 208 -1.72 -19.20 -7.31
CA LEU A 208 -2.12 -20.39 -8.07
C LEU A 208 -2.03 -21.62 -7.18
N THR A 209 -2.83 -22.62 -7.50
CA THR A 209 -2.78 -23.94 -6.85
C THR A 209 -1.64 -24.76 -7.41
N CYS A 210 -1.00 -25.54 -6.57
CA CYS A 210 -0.03 -26.52 -7.00
C CYS A 210 -0.72 -27.56 -7.89
N PRO A 211 -0.04 -28.03 -8.98
CA PRO A 211 -0.53 -29.15 -9.77
C PRO A 211 -0.76 -30.36 -8.87
N ALA A 212 -1.83 -31.11 -9.12
CA ALA A 212 -2.01 -32.42 -8.52
C ALA A 212 -0.86 -33.33 -8.99
N GLY A 213 -0.06 -33.82 -8.05
CA GLY A 213 1.03 -34.77 -8.31
C GLY A 213 0.50 -36.16 -8.67
#